data_af20e4785cbdb3e9828cd3e2d7e49dac
#
_entry.id   af20e4785cbdb3e9828cd3e2d7e49dac
#
_cell.length_a   1.000
_cell.length_b   1.000
_cell.length_c   1.000
_cell.angle_alpha   90.00
_cell.angle_beta   90.00
_cell.angle_gamma   90.00
#
_symmetry.space_group_name_H-M   'P 1'
#
loop_
_entity.id
_entity.type
_entity.pdbx_description
1 polymer ?
#
loop_
_entity_poly.entity_id
_entity_poly.type
_entity_poly.pdbx_seq_one_letter_code
_entity_poly.pdbx_strand_id
1 'polypeptide(L)'
;AEAGEPVPVNAAVPVETYKPSKASDAAIPEGGLKYTQISIVCKQNKFETLKRSLADIGVTGITVTQVLGCGTQRGAAEYYRGTPVEPSLLPKVKVDVVVCKVPVETVITAARKALYSGHIGDGKIFVYNVEDVVRVRTGEVGYDALQDNEED
;
A
#
# COMPACT_ATOMS: atom_id res chain seq x y z
N ALA A 1 -6.64 -27.86 -35.45
CA ALA A 1 -6.53 -27.04 -34.24
C ALA A 1 -6.55 -25.59 -34.70
N GLU A 2 -7.66 -24.96 -34.59
CA GLU A 2 -7.74 -23.53 -34.79
C GLU A 2 -6.84 -22.89 -33.73
N ALA A 3 -5.79 -22.22 -34.20
CA ALA A 3 -5.07 -21.29 -33.34
C ALA A 3 -6.12 -20.31 -32.85
N GLY A 4 -6.50 -20.44 -31.60
CA GLY A 4 -7.47 -19.54 -31.03
C GLY A 4 -7.03 -18.09 -31.24
N GLU A 5 -7.98 -17.24 -31.56
CA GLU A 5 -7.73 -15.80 -31.60
C GLU A 5 -6.92 -15.40 -30.34
N PRO A 6 -5.91 -14.52 -30.48
CA PRO A 6 -5.17 -14.07 -29.31
C PRO A 6 -6.15 -13.52 -28.31
N VAL A 7 -6.18 -14.14 -27.16
CA VAL A 7 -7.03 -13.71 -26.04
C VAL A 7 -6.63 -12.25 -25.74
N PRO A 8 -7.56 -11.29 -25.86
CA PRO A 8 -7.26 -9.90 -25.55
C PRO A 8 -6.67 -9.82 -24.13
N VAL A 9 -5.72 -8.92 -23.92
CA VAL A 9 -5.09 -8.71 -22.60
C VAL A 9 -6.11 -8.49 -21.48
N ASN A 10 -7.32 -8.11 -21.82
CA ASN A 10 -8.46 -7.89 -20.92
C ASN A 10 -9.46 -9.04 -20.88
N ALA A 11 -9.20 -10.16 -21.55
CA ALA A 11 -10.15 -11.26 -21.48
C ALA A 11 -10.16 -11.85 -20.08
N ALA A 12 -11.32 -11.82 -19.46
CA ALA A 12 -11.54 -12.35 -18.15
C ALA A 12 -11.24 -13.86 -18.13
N VAL A 13 -10.35 -14.27 -17.23
CA VAL A 13 -10.29 -15.66 -16.77
C VAL A 13 -11.65 -16.00 -16.16
N PRO A 14 -12.23 -17.18 -16.44
CA PRO A 14 -13.49 -17.56 -15.79
C PRO A 14 -13.42 -17.36 -14.30
N VAL A 15 -14.45 -16.74 -13.73
CA VAL A 15 -14.50 -16.50 -12.28
C VAL A 15 -14.75 -17.83 -11.57
N GLU A 16 -13.73 -18.33 -10.91
CA GLU A 16 -13.83 -19.51 -10.08
C GLU A 16 -14.11 -19.14 -8.62
N THR A 17 -14.66 -20.08 -7.88
CA THR A 17 -14.86 -19.90 -6.44
C THR A 17 -13.51 -19.65 -5.74
N TYR A 18 -13.43 -18.61 -4.95
CA TYR A 18 -12.23 -18.30 -4.16
C TYR A 18 -11.85 -19.49 -3.27
N LYS A 19 -10.58 -19.85 -3.35
CA LYS A 19 -9.98 -20.83 -2.44
C LYS A 19 -8.83 -20.14 -1.72
N PRO A 20 -8.81 -20.18 -0.38
CA PRO A 20 -7.71 -19.58 0.38
C PRO A 20 -6.36 -20.13 -0.07
N SER A 21 -5.35 -19.27 -0.06
CA SER A 21 -3.99 -19.68 -0.38
C SER A 21 -3.53 -20.74 0.61
N LYS A 22 -3.04 -21.85 0.07
CA LYS A 22 -2.30 -22.81 0.86
C LYS A 22 -0.86 -22.33 0.95
N ALA A 23 -0.23 -22.60 2.09
CA ALA A 23 1.20 -22.42 2.19
C ALA A 23 1.87 -23.08 0.99
N SER A 24 2.55 -22.30 0.16
CA SER A 24 3.26 -22.86 -0.99
C SER A 24 4.44 -23.70 -0.50
N ASP A 25 4.75 -24.78 -1.22
CA ASP A 25 5.87 -25.69 -0.89
C ASP A 25 7.26 -25.07 -1.05
N ALA A 26 7.34 -23.81 -1.49
CA ALA A 26 8.59 -23.09 -1.56
C ALA A 26 8.97 -22.60 -0.16
N ALA A 27 10.18 -22.99 0.29
CA ALA A 27 10.80 -22.67 1.58
C ALA A 27 10.10 -21.57 2.39
N ILE A 28 9.04 -21.97 3.09
CA ILE A 28 8.28 -21.08 3.95
C ILE A 28 9.06 -20.94 5.25
N PRO A 29 9.33 -19.72 5.70
CA PRO A 29 9.91 -19.51 7.03
C PRO A 29 9.02 -20.19 8.09
N GLU A 30 9.62 -20.68 9.17
CA GLU A 30 8.84 -21.15 10.31
C GLU A 30 7.82 -20.09 10.72
N GLY A 31 6.52 -20.41 10.63
CA GLY A 31 5.43 -19.45 10.90
C GLY A 31 4.59 -19.07 9.68
N GLY A 32 4.93 -19.59 8.48
CA GLY A 32 4.18 -19.35 7.25
C GLY A 32 4.50 -18.02 6.58
N LEU A 33 3.99 -17.84 5.35
CA LEU A 33 4.06 -16.57 4.64
C LEU A 33 3.04 -15.62 5.24
N LYS A 34 3.51 -14.47 5.68
CA LYS A 34 2.65 -13.40 6.19
C LYS A 34 2.50 -12.33 5.12
N TYR A 35 1.26 -11.97 4.85
CA TYR A 35 0.93 -10.83 4.01
C TYR A 35 0.62 -9.65 4.92
N THR A 36 1.30 -8.55 4.70
CA THR A 36 1.15 -7.37 5.54
C THR A 36 0.82 -6.17 4.66
N GLN A 37 -0.26 -5.50 4.99
CA GLN A 37 -0.58 -4.21 4.41
C GLN A 37 0.01 -3.10 5.26
N ILE A 38 0.69 -2.18 4.60
CA ILE A 38 1.24 -1.00 5.22
C ILE A 38 0.54 0.20 4.59
N SER A 39 -0.19 0.94 5.41
CA SER A 39 -0.91 2.15 4.99
C SER A 39 -0.18 3.38 5.52
N ILE A 40 0.27 4.24 4.63
CA ILE A 40 1.06 5.42 4.95
C ILE A 40 0.25 6.65 4.60
N VAL A 41 -0.10 7.44 5.60
CA VAL A 41 -0.79 8.72 5.41
C VAL A 41 0.22 9.84 5.57
N CYS A 42 0.41 10.64 4.54
CA CYS A 42 1.40 11.71 4.51
C CYS A 42 0.93 12.95 3.74
N LYS A 43 1.74 13.99 3.78
CA LYS A 43 1.50 15.20 2.99
C LYS A 43 1.62 14.92 1.49
N GLN A 44 0.78 15.54 0.68
CA GLN A 44 0.83 15.39 -0.79
C GLN A 44 2.20 15.73 -1.39
N ASN A 45 2.86 16.76 -0.87
CA ASN A 45 4.17 17.19 -1.37
C ASN A 45 5.31 16.21 -1.04
N LYS A 46 5.05 15.19 -0.24
CA LYS A 46 6.01 14.14 0.10
C LYS A 46 5.80 12.84 -0.68
N PHE A 47 4.75 12.77 -1.47
CA PHE A 47 4.38 11.54 -2.18
C PHE A 47 5.48 11.05 -3.12
N GLU A 48 6.06 11.93 -3.93
CA GLU A 48 7.10 11.54 -4.89
C GLU A 48 8.37 11.01 -4.19
N THR A 49 8.74 11.62 -3.08
CA THR A 49 9.87 11.15 -2.26
C THR A 49 9.58 9.78 -1.66
N LEU A 50 8.38 9.58 -1.13
CA LEU A 50 7.95 8.29 -0.58
C LEU A 50 7.92 7.21 -1.66
N LYS A 51 7.32 7.48 -2.79
CA LYS A 51 7.23 6.56 -3.93
C LYS A 51 8.61 6.08 -4.38
N ARG A 52 9.55 7.01 -4.50
CA ARG A 52 10.94 6.68 -4.86
C ARG A 52 11.61 5.82 -3.82
N SER A 53 11.47 6.14 -2.55
CA SER A 53 12.03 5.35 -1.45
C SER A 53 11.48 3.94 -1.40
N LEU A 54 10.19 3.76 -1.67
CA LEU A 54 9.57 2.43 -1.75
C LEU A 54 10.06 1.64 -2.96
N ALA A 55 10.21 2.30 -4.11
CA ALA A 55 10.75 1.65 -5.32
C ALA A 55 12.19 1.17 -5.11
N ASP A 56 13.00 1.95 -4.41
CA ASP A 56 14.41 1.61 -4.14
C ASP A 56 14.56 0.34 -3.29
N ILE A 57 13.58 -0.02 -2.50
CA ILE A 57 13.58 -1.26 -1.70
C ILE A 57 12.80 -2.41 -2.36
N GLY A 58 12.38 -2.24 -3.61
CA GLY A 58 11.69 -3.27 -4.39
C GLY A 58 10.17 -3.29 -4.24
N VAL A 59 9.58 -2.26 -3.66
CA VAL A 59 8.12 -2.12 -3.58
C VAL A 59 7.63 -1.26 -4.75
N THR A 60 6.96 -1.89 -5.70
CA THR A 60 6.50 -1.24 -6.94
C THR A 60 4.98 -1.13 -7.02
N GLY A 61 4.25 -2.12 -6.51
CA GLY A 61 2.80 -2.11 -6.49
C GLY A 61 2.27 -1.27 -5.32
N ILE A 62 1.84 -0.06 -5.59
CA ILE A 62 1.25 0.83 -4.59
C ILE A 62 -0.13 1.29 -5.03
N THR A 63 -1.02 1.46 -4.07
CA THR A 63 -2.33 2.08 -4.29
C THR A 63 -2.36 3.43 -3.60
N VAL A 64 -2.74 4.47 -4.32
CA VAL A 64 -2.73 5.84 -3.81
C VAL A 64 -4.14 6.39 -3.76
N THR A 65 -4.51 6.92 -2.62
CA THR A 65 -5.80 7.57 -2.42
C THR A 65 -5.59 8.99 -1.91
N GLN A 66 -6.27 9.95 -2.52
CA GLN A 66 -6.32 11.29 -1.98
C GLN A 66 -7.32 11.32 -0.82
N VAL A 67 -6.88 11.81 0.34
CA VAL A 67 -7.69 11.86 1.55
C VAL A 67 -7.60 13.24 2.18
N LEU A 68 -8.55 13.54 3.03
CA LEU A 68 -8.55 14.76 3.82
C LEU A 68 -8.26 14.41 5.28
N GLY A 69 -7.28 15.07 5.86
CA GLY A 69 -6.93 14.92 7.25
C GLY A 69 -7.54 16.03 8.09
N CYS A 70 -8.14 15.67 9.21
CA CYS A 70 -8.57 16.60 10.23
C CYS A 70 -7.83 16.23 11.52
N GLY A 71 -6.98 17.11 11.98
CA GLY A 71 -6.18 16.85 13.17
C GLY A 71 -5.97 18.11 13.99
N THR A 72 -5.81 17.91 15.30
CA THR A 72 -5.45 19.00 16.20
C THR A 72 -3.94 19.26 16.09
N GLN A 73 -3.57 20.28 15.35
CA GLN A 73 -2.21 20.80 15.42
C GLN A 73 -2.12 21.71 16.65
N ARG A 74 -1.51 21.23 17.71
CA ARG A 74 -1.17 22.10 18.84
C ARG A 74 -0.20 23.17 18.37
N GLY A 75 -0.57 24.44 18.53
CA GLY A 75 0.23 25.57 18.09
C GLY A 75 -0.21 26.23 16.78
N ALA A 76 -1.13 25.62 16.04
CA ALA A 76 -1.77 26.21 14.88
C ALA A 76 -3.25 26.52 15.15
N ALA A 77 -3.62 26.76 16.42
CA ALA A 77 -4.91 27.30 16.76
C ALA A 77 -4.94 28.76 16.26
N GLU A 78 -5.39 28.94 15.05
CA GLU A 78 -5.69 30.26 14.53
C GLU A 78 -6.96 30.76 15.23
N TYR A 79 -6.81 31.85 15.94
CA TYR A 79 -7.94 32.54 16.53
C TYR A 79 -8.38 33.66 15.57
N TYR A 80 -9.58 33.57 15.06
CA TYR A 80 -10.20 34.67 14.37
C TYR A 80 -11.07 35.45 15.34
N ARG A 81 -10.68 36.68 15.68
CA ARG A 81 -11.37 37.57 16.64
C ARG A 81 -11.63 36.90 18.01
N GLY A 82 -10.66 36.13 18.52
CA GLY A 82 -10.77 35.45 19.81
C GLY A 82 -11.63 34.19 19.83
N THR A 83 -12.15 33.76 18.68
CA THR A 83 -12.87 32.51 18.53
C THR A 83 -11.95 31.45 17.94
N PRO A 84 -11.81 30.26 18.58
CA PRO A 84 -11.01 29.19 17.98
C PRO A 84 -11.61 28.80 16.62
N VAL A 85 -10.80 28.88 15.57
CA VAL A 85 -11.19 28.38 14.25
C VAL A 85 -11.00 26.87 14.28
N GLU A 86 -12.05 26.12 13.93
CA GLU A 86 -11.95 24.68 13.79
C GLU A 86 -10.85 24.30 12.77
N PRO A 87 -10.05 23.27 13.06
CA PRO A 87 -8.98 22.86 12.13
C PRO A 87 -9.59 22.51 10.78
N SER A 88 -9.10 23.16 9.74
CA SER A 88 -9.53 22.89 8.37
C SER A 88 -9.13 21.49 7.95
N LEU A 89 -9.90 20.88 7.08
CA LEU A 89 -9.53 19.65 6.42
C LEU A 89 -8.30 19.90 5.53
N LEU A 90 -7.25 19.14 5.75
CA LEU A 90 -6.00 19.26 5.00
C LEU A 90 -5.87 18.12 3.99
N PRO A 91 -5.47 18.42 2.73
CA PRO A 91 -5.23 17.40 1.74
C PRO A 91 -4.03 16.54 2.15
N LYS A 92 -4.23 15.24 2.14
CA LYS A 92 -3.23 14.21 2.41
C LYS A 92 -3.30 13.14 1.32
N VAL A 93 -2.31 12.28 1.28
CA VAL A 93 -2.35 11.06 0.49
C VAL A 93 -2.22 9.86 1.40
N LYS A 94 -2.94 8.80 1.05
CA LYS A 94 -2.82 7.49 1.67
C LYS A 94 -2.22 6.54 0.64
N VAL A 95 -1.09 5.97 0.98
CA VAL A 95 -0.38 5.00 0.16
C VAL A 95 -0.50 3.64 0.83
N ASP A 96 -1.10 2.69 0.12
CA ASP A 96 -1.26 1.32 0.58
C ASP A 96 -0.33 0.40 -0.21
N VAL A 97 0.42 -0.41 0.51
CA VAL A 97 1.26 -1.46 -0.07
C VAL A 97 1.00 -2.77 0.66
N VAL A 98 1.04 -3.87 -0.07
CA VAL A 98 0.98 -5.22 0.54
C VAL A 98 2.30 -5.90 0.24
N VAL A 99 2.97 -6.36 1.28
CA VAL A 99 4.28 -7.02 1.17
C VAL A 99 4.23 -8.40 1.78
N CYS A 100 5.09 -9.27 1.27
CA CYS A 100 5.29 -10.63 1.76
C CYS A 100 6.78 -10.90 2.01
N LYS A 101 7.61 -10.79 0.97
CA LYS A 101 9.04 -11.04 1.06
C LYS A 101 9.87 -9.84 1.49
N VAL A 102 9.44 -8.64 1.12
CA VAL A 102 10.10 -7.43 1.62
C VAL A 102 9.75 -7.29 3.11
N PRO A 103 10.76 -7.22 4.00
CA PRO A 103 10.49 -7.11 5.42
C PRO A 103 9.72 -5.83 5.77
N VAL A 104 8.73 -5.96 6.65
CA VAL A 104 7.91 -4.83 7.10
C VAL A 104 8.78 -3.72 7.70
N GLU A 105 9.79 -4.07 8.46
CA GLU A 105 10.73 -3.12 9.07
C GLU A 105 11.47 -2.29 8.03
N THR A 106 11.83 -2.91 6.90
CA THR A 106 12.49 -2.23 5.78
C THR A 106 11.57 -1.18 5.16
N VAL A 107 10.32 -1.53 4.96
CA VAL A 107 9.31 -0.60 4.42
C VAL A 107 9.06 0.57 5.37
N ILE A 108 8.87 0.29 6.64
CA ILE A 108 8.65 1.33 7.67
C ILE A 108 9.85 2.27 7.76
N THR A 109 11.06 1.72 7.77
CA THR A 109 12.29 2.51 7.86
C THR A 109 12.45 3.42 6.64
N ALA A 110 12.21 2.89 5.44
CA ALA A 110 12.28 3.67 4.20
C ALA A 110 11.24 4.80 4.19
N ALA A 111 10.01 4.49 4.59
CA ALA A 111 8.94 5.48 4.66
C ALA A 111 9.24 6.57 5.70
N ARG A 112 9.72 6.20 6.88
CA ARG A 112 10.09 7.18 7.90
C ARG A 112 11.20 8.11 7.43
N LYS A 113 12.24 7.57 6.82
CA LYS A 113 13.33 8.39 6.27
C LYS A 113 12.86 9.37 5.20
N ALA A 114 11.93 8.92 4.34
CA ALA A 114 11.38 9.76 3.29
C ALA A 114 10.50 10.90 3.82
N LEU A 115 9.75 10.64 4.90
CA LEU A 115 8.70 11.54 5.39
C LEU A 115 9.12 12.40 6.57
N TYR A 116 10.15 12.00 7.30
CA TYR A 116 10.53 12.68 8.53
C TYR A 116 10.99 14.11 8.29
N SER A 117 10.35 15.06 8.94
CA SER A 117 10.79 16.44 9.01
C SER A 117 11.01 16.92 10.47
N GLY A 118 10.47 16.17 11.43
CA GLY A 118 10.48 16.54 12.84
C GLY A 118 9.34 17.50 13.22
N HIS A 119 8.48 17.82 12.27
CA HIS A 119 7.31 18.69 12.50
C HIS A 119 6.03 17.88 12.60
N ILE A 120 5.02 18.45 13.27
CA ILE A 120 3.68 17.88 13.33
C ILE A 120 3.12 17.81 11.91
N GLY A 121 2.51 16.69 11.56
CA GLY A 121 1.92 16.47 10.25
C GLY A 121 2.75 15.63 9.30
N ASP A 122 3.88 15.07 9.73
CA ASP A 122 4.69 14.15 8.93
C ASP A 122 3.91 12.90 8.52
N GLY A 123 2.91 12.51 9.30
CA GLY A 123 2.01 11.42 8.97
C GLY A 123 2.08 10.25 9.93
N LYS A 124 1.37 9.19 9.55
CA LYS A 124 1.30 7.95 10.32
C LYS A 124 1.40 6.75 9.39
N ILE A 125 1.92 5.66 9.94
CA ILE A 125 2.05 4.39 9.27
C ILE A 125 1.23 3.36 10.05
N PHE A 126 0.30 2.70 9.36
CA PHE A 126 -0.54 1.65 9.93
C PHE A 126 -0.14 0.31 9.34
N VAL A 127 -0.09 -0.71 10.17
CA VAL A 127 0.30 -2.07 9.76
C VAL A 127 -0.87 -3.01 10.02
N TYR A 128 -1.29 -3.72 8.98
CA TYR A 128 -2.42 -4.65 9.05
C TYR A 128 -2.00 -6.05 8.60
N ASN A 129 -2.54 -7.06 9.25
CA ASN A 129 -2.46 -8.43 8.74
C ASN A 129 -3.45 -8.59 7.59
N VAL A 130 -2.98 -9.16 6.48
CA VAL A 130 -3.80 -9.53 5.33
C VAL A 130 -3.88 -11.04 5.30
N GLU A 131 -5.09 -11.59 5.35
CA GLU A 131 -5.28 -13.04 5.38
C GLU A 131 -4.88 -13.69 4.06
N ASP A 132 -5.25 -13.05 2.95
CA ASP A 132 -4.98 -13.59 1.63
C ASP A 132 -4.98 -12.48 0.57
N VAL A 133 -4.44 -12.79 -0.59
CA VAL A 133 -4.39 -11.93 -1.76
C VAL A 133 -4.89 -12.72 -2.96
N VAL A 134 -5.74 -12.12 -3.77
CA VAL A 134 -6.28 -12.75 -4.97
C VAL A 134 -6.12 -11.80 -6.14
N ARG A 135 -5.51 -12.28 -7.22
CA ARG A 135 -5.44 -11.52 -8.47
C ARG A 135 -6.72 -11.71 -9.25
N VAL A 136 -7.41 -10.62 -9.53
CA VAL A 136 -8.74 -10.67 -10.19
C VAL A 136 -8.65 -11.29 -11.58
N ARG A 137 -7.65 -10.93 -12.37
CA ARG A 137 -7.51 -11.39 -13.75
C ARG A 137 -7.29 -12.90 -13.86
N THR A 138 -6.40 -13.44 -13.04
CA THR A 138 -5.93 -14.83 -13.15
C THR A 138 -6.54 -15.76 -12.12
N GLY A 139 -7.09 -15.24 -11.03
CA GLY A 139 -7.54 -16.04 -9.90
C GLY A 139 -6.38 -16.58 -9.04
N GLU A 140 -5.13 -16.22 -9.33
CA GLU A 140 -3.99 -16.60 -8.51
C GLU A 140 -4.16 -16.08 -7.08
N VAL A 141 -3.70 -16.85 -6.11
CA VAL A 141 -3.83 -16.55 -4.69
C VAL A 141 -2.48 -16.52 -4.00
N GLY A 142 -2.41 -15.79 -2.90
CA GLY A 142 -1.25 -15.76 -2.06
C GLY A 142 -0.06 -15.03 -2.68
N TYR A 143 1.13 -15.60 -2.51
CA TYR A 143 2.36 -14.99 -2.98
C TYR A 143 2.36 -14.74 -4.50
N ASP A 144 1.84 -15.69 -5.27
CA ASP A 144 1.78 -15.56 -6.74
C ASP A 144 0.89 -14.39 -7.17
N ALA A 145 -0.14 -14.06 -6.39
CA ALA A 145 -1.00 -12.93 -6.65
C ALA A 145 -0.32 -11.57 -6.39
N LEU A 146 0.74 -11.54 -5.57
CA LEU A 146 1.53 -10.34 -5.29
C LEU A 146 2.67 -10.11 -6.28
N GLN A 147 3.03 -11.12 -7.09
CA GLN A 147 4.10 -10.99 -8.07
C GLN A 147 3.60 -10.11 -9.23
N ASP A 148 4.32 -9.04 -9.50
CA ASP A 148 4.20 -8.34 -10.77
C ASP A 148 5.05 -9.12 -11.77
N ASN A 149 4.41 -9.88 -12.63
CA ASN A 149 5.08 -10.44 -13.77
C ASN A 149 5.25 -9.32 -14.81
N GLU A 150 6.42 -9.24 -15.43
CA GLU A 150 6.72 -8.21 -16.44
C GLU A 150 5.75 -8.20 -17.63
N GLU A 151 4.83 -9.16 -17.68
CA GLU A 151 3.79 -9.30 -18.70
C GLU A 151 2.40 -8.80 -18.25
N ASP A 152 2.31 -8.21 -17.07
CA ASP A 152 1.06 -7.63 -16.57
C ASP A 152 0.98 -6.11 -16.94
#